data_584650e1b4f92cac280fe02294f078d5
#
_entry.id   584650e1b4f92cac280fe02294f078d5
#
_cell.length_a   1.000
_cell.length_b   1.000
_cell.length_c   1.000
_cell.angle_alpha   90.00
_cell.angle_beta   90.00
_cell.angle_gamma   90.00
#
_symmetry.space_group_name_H-M   'P 1'
#
loop_
_entity.id
_entity.type
_entity.pdbx_description
1 polymer ?
#
loop_
_entity_poly.entity_id
_entity_poly.type
_entity_poly.pdbx_seq_one_letter_code
_entity_poly.pdbx_strand_id
1 'polypeptide(L)'
;MTIRPMTEPLTLPGFVNAHSHAFQRALRGRAEGGDFWAWRDLMLALAERQTPTSVGTEYAAVYAEMRAAGYTAVGEFHYLGVDEAHAAIEAAREAGIELVLLLAAYARGGLPRFRQPSVADYLAQVEALAGAGAAVGLAPHSVRACPRDWLEEIARYAERERLPLHVHADEQPREIDECTAEHGLRPIELLAETGCLGPRTTIVHATHASDGELELVRDAGARVCVCPTTEANLGDGFAPVERLCEHGIGICIGSDSNVRIDPLEELRELEGIARRQALRRNVLSTERLLCYGADEGAGALGLERWDDVRVDLGHVSLRGLEDGDVFAALVFGCSADVFV
;
A
#
# COMPACT_ATOMS: atom_id res chain seq x y z
N MET A 1 38.52 -14.36 -18.92
CA MET A 1 37.78 -13.13 -19.06
C MET A 1 37.84 -12.41 -17.72
N THR A 2 38.53 -11.28 -17.63
CA THR A 2 38.73 -10.59 -16.34
C THR A 2 37.50 -9.71 -16.16
N ILE A 3 36.57 -10.13 -15.29
CA ILE A 3 35.39 -9.34 -14.91
C ILE A 3 35.95 -8.12 -14.16
N ARG A 4 35.80 -6.91 -14.74
CA ARG A 4 36.05 -5.66 -14.02
C ARG A 4 34.96 -5.57 -12.94
N PRO A 5 35.33 -5.42 -11.67
CA PRO A 5 34.32 -5.10 -10.68
C PRO A 5 33.72 -3.73 -11.03
N MET A 6 32.41 -3.65 -11.16
CA MET A 6 31.69 -2.36 -11.17
C MET A 6 31.96 -1.73 -9.80
N THR A 7 32.66 -0.60 -9.77
CA THR A 7 33.17 0.00 -8.53
C THR A 7 32.28 1.13 -7.99
N GLU A 8 31.29 1.53 -8.75
CA GLU A 8 30.34 2.58 -8.32
C GLU A 8 28.96 1.96 -8.06
N PRO A 9 28.27 2.36 -6.98
CA PRO A 9 26.93 1.88 -6.70
C PRO A 9 25.98 2.29 -7.83
N LEU A 10 25.07 1.36 -8.19
CA LEU A 10 23.98 1.67 -9.10
C LEU A 10 22.93 2.49 -8.34
N THR A 11 22.54 3.63 -8.92
CA THR A 11 21.46 4.45 -8.37
C THR A 11 20.17 4.17 -9.14
N LEU A 12 19.08 3.93 -8.39
CA LEU A 12 17.74 3.70 -8.91
C LEU A 12 16.75 4.64 -8.21
N PRO A 13 15.61 4.96 -8.83
CA PRO A 13 14.50 5.54 -8.08
C PRO A 13 14.21 4.68 -6.86
N GLY A 14 14.07 5.29 -5.68
CA GLY A 14 13.77 4.55 -4.45
C GLY A 14 12.41 3.88 -4.53
N PHE A 15 12.27 2.78 -3.80
CA PHE A 15 10.98 2.10 -3.75
C PHE A 15 9.96 2.92 -2.95
N VAL A 16 8.71 2.86 -3.38
CA VAL A 16 7.58 3.53 -2.74
C VAL A 16 6.63 2.48 -2.18
N ASN A 17 6.47 2.49 -0.87
CA ASN A 17 5.48 1.68 -0.17
C ASN A 17 4.11 2.39 -0.26
N ALA A 18 3.28 2.03 -1.23
CA ALA A 18 2.04 2.76 -1.49
C ALA A 18 0.96 2.55 -0.41
N HIS A 19 1.10 1.53 0.46
CA HIS A 19 0.13 1.22 1.50
C HIS A 19 0.78 0.54 2.70
N SER A 20 0.59 1.10 3.89
CA SER A 20 1.16 0.63 5.14
C SER A 20 0.26 0.93 6.33
N HIS A 21 0.27 0.01 7.29
CA HIS A 21 -0.24 0.18 8.65
C HIS A 21 0.90 -0.10 9.64
N ALA A 22 1.76 0.88 9.89
CA ALA A 22 3.02 0.66 10.62
C ALA A 22 2.85 0.00 12.00
N PHE A 23 1.80 0.34 12.76
CA PHE A 23 1.57 -0.26 14.08
C PHE A 23 1.31 -1.78 14.02
N GLN A 24 0.80 -2.30 12.90
CA GLN A 24 0.52 -3.73 12.75
C GLN A 24 1.80 -4.59 12.70
N ARG A 25 2.97 -3.98 12.43
CA ARG A 25 4.27 -4.64 12.52
C ARG A 25 4.48 -5.40 13.84
N ALA A 26 3.87 -4.92 14.92
CA ALA A 26 3.92 -5.57 16.22
C ALA A 26 3.26 -6.95 16.27
N LEU A 27 2.42 -7.30 15.30
CA LEU A 27 1.74 -8.61 15.20
C LEU A 27 2.58 -9.69 14.52
N ARG A 28 3.68 -9.35 13.85
CA ARG A 28 4.51 -10.34 13.15
C ARG A 28 4.92 -11.50 14.07
N GLY A 29 4.67 -12.73 13.61
CA GLY A 29 4.95 -13.94 14.38
C GLY A 29 4.07 -14.14 15.62
N ARG A 30 3.04 -13.31 15.83
CA ARG A 30 2.12 -13.41 16.97
C ARG A 30 0.69 -13.71 16.55
N ALA A 31 0.37 -13.61 15.27
CA ALA A 31 -0.97 -13.76 14.73
C ALA A 31 -1.03 -14.81 13.60
N GLU A 32 -0.19 -15.86 13.70
CA GLU A 32 -0.08 -16.91 12.68
C GLU A 32 -1.17 -18.00 12.80
N GLY A 33 -2.02 -17.90 13.78
CA GLY A 33 -3.10 -18.88 14.02
C GLY A 33 -4.48 -18.30 13.79
N GLY A 34 -5.38 -19.12 13.25
CA GLY A 34 -6.75 -18.70 12.97
C GLY A 34 -6.96 -18.24 11.53
N ASP A 35 -8.04 -17.53 11.30
CA ASP A 35 -8.39 -16.91 10.02
C ASP A 35 -8.19 -15.38 10.05
N PHE A 36 -8.51 -14.72 8.96
CA PHE A 36 -8.51 -13.26 8.86
C PHE A 36 -9.25 -12.56 10.01
N TRP A 37 -10.36 -13.10 10.46
CA TRP A 37 -11.19 -12.48 11.51
C TRP A 37 -10.53 -12.58 12.88
N ALA A 38 -9.86 -13.70 13.16
CA ALA A 38 -9.07 -13.88 14.38
C ALA A 38 -7.86 -12.94 14.40
N TRP A 39 -7.17 -12.78 13.27
CA TRP A 39 -6.10 -11.79 13.11
C TRP A 39 -6.63 -10.37 13.34
N ARG A 40 -7.78 -10.03 12.74
CA ARG A 40 -8.42 -8.72 12.87
C ARG A 40 -8.75 -8.38 14.33
N ASP A 41 -9.23 -9.35 15.12
CA ASP A 41 -9.50 -9.14 16.54
C ASP A 41 -8.21 -8.83 17.34
N LEU A 42 -7.09 -9.49 17.02
CA LEU A 42 -5.78 -9.17 17.60
C LEU A 42 -5.30 -7.77 17.20
N MET A 43 -5.49 -7.39 15.94
CA MET A 43 -5.17 -6.06 15.42
C MET A 43 -5.99 -4.97 16.13
N LEU A 44 -7.28 -5.16 16.30
CA LEU A 44 -8.14 -4.23 17.05
C LEU A 44 -7.69 -4.09 18.50
N ALA A 45 -7.37 -5.21 19.19
CA ALA A 45 -6.86 -5.19 20.55
C ALA A 45 -5.50 -4.47 20.66
N LEU A 46 -4.65 -4.55 19.64
CA LEU A 46 -3.40 -3.80 19.57
C LEU A 46 -3.68 -2.31 19.37
N ALA A 47 -4.55 -1.96 18.41
CA ALA A 47 -4.90 -0.57 18.09
C ALA A 47 -5.54 0.17 19.26
N GLU A 48 -6.35 -0.52 20.08
CA GLU A 48 -7.00 0.07 21.27
C GLU A 48 -5.98 0.60 22.29
N ARG A 49 -4.79 -0.01 22.36
CA ARG A 49 -3.74 0.33 23.31
C ARG A 49 -2.74 1.36 22.77
N GLN A 50 -2.83 1.73 21.50
CA GLN A 50 -1.92 2.69 20.91
C GLN A 50 -2.13 4.09 21.51
N THR A 51 -1.02 4.77 21.71
CA THR A 51 -0.92 6.14 22.21
C THR A 51 0.05 6.92 21.31
N PRO A 52 0.02 8.26 21.30
CA PRO A 52 1.00 9.05 20.54
C PRO A 52 2.46 8.66 20.84
N THR A 53 2.77 8.32 22.11
CA THR A 53 4.12 7.90 22.50
C THR A 53 4.49 6.53 21.91
N SER A 54 3.58 5.54 21.97
CA SER A 54 3.87 4.22 21.38
C SER A 54 3.96 4.30 19.85
N VAL A 55 3.07 5.06 19.22
CA VAL A 55 3.12 5.30 17.76
C VAL A 55 4.44 5.97 17.38
N GLY A 56 4.86 7.04 18.05
CA GLY A 56 6.15 7.70 17.77
C GLY A 56 7.33 6.72 17.80
N THR A 57 7.38 5.86 18.84
CA THR A 57 8.47 4.88 18.99
C THR A 57 8.40 3.74 17.96
N GLU A 58 7.20 3.14 17.80
CA GLU A 58 7.00 1.99 16.91
C GLU A 58 7.16 2.39 15.44
N TYR A 59 6.59 3.52 15.04
CA TYR A 59 6.65 3.99 13.65
C TYR A 59 8.06 4.42 13.26
N ALA A 60 8.81 5.09 14.16
CA ALA A 60 10.22 5.41 13.91
C ALA A 60 11.05 4.16 13.60
N ALA A 61 10.82 3.07 14.34
CA ALA A 61 11.51 1.80 14.09
C ALA A 61 11.07 1.16 12.75
N VAL A 62 9.77 1.17 12.44
CA VAL A 62 9.22 0.61 11.19
C VAL A 62 9.71 1.42 9.97
N TYR A 63 9.67 2.74 10.05
CA TYR A 63 10.14 3.60 8.96
C TYR A 63 11.65 3.51 8.76
N ALA A 64 12.43 3.35 9.85
CA ALA A 64 13.87 3.06 9.72
C ALA A 64 14.12 1.70 9.06
N GLU A 65 13.30 0.67 9.36
CA GLU A 65 13.35 -0.64 8.68
C GLU A 65 12.98 -0.50 7.19
N MET A 66 11.95 0.29 6.85
CA MET A 66 11.58 0.60 5.46
C MET A 66 12.73 1.28 4.71
N ARG A 67 13.36 2.30 5.32
CA ARG A 67 14.52 2.99 4.73
C ARG A 67 15.67 2.02 4.48
N ALA A 68 15.99 1.17 5.45
CA ALA A 68 17.04 0.16 5.30
C ALA A 68 16.71 -0.88 4.22
N ALA A 69 15.42 -1.14 3.97
CA ALA A 69 14.96 -2.05 2.93
C ALA A 69 14.89 -1.40 1.53
N GLY A 70 15.20 -0.11 1.38
CA GLY A 70 15.19 0.60 0.10
C GLY A 70 13.88 1.35 -0.21
N TYR A 71 12.90 1.37 0.70
CA TYR A 71 11.77 2.28 0.58
C TYR A 71 12.20 3.70 0.94
N THR A 72 11.86 4.65 0.11
CA THR A 72 12.17 6.06 0.31
C THR A 72 10.94 6.92 0.54
N ALA A 73 9.77 6.36 0.22
CA ALA A 73 8.47 6.98 0.49
C ALA A 73 7.46 5.93 0.98
N VAL A 74 6.46 6.40 1.76
CA VAL A 74 5.40 5.55 2.29
C VAL A 74 4.06 6.26 2.33
N GLY A 75 2.99 5.57 1.90
CA GLY A 75 1.60 5.91 2.15
C GLY A 75 1.13 5.21 3.42
N GLU A 76 1.07 5.94 4.53
CA GLU A 76 0.63 5.39 5.81
C GLU A 76 -0.88 5.54 5.96
N PHE A 77 -1.60 4.43 5.92
CA PHE A 77 -3.05 4.38 6.07
C PHE A 77 -3.42 4.42 7.56
N HIS A 78 -3.69 5.63 8.05
CA HIS A 78 -3.73 5.94 9.47
C HIS A 78 -5.15 6.12 10.00
N TYR A 79 -5.52 5.38 11.06
CA TYR A 79 -6.84 5.44 11.71
C TYR A 79 -6.81 5.45 13.24
N LEU A 80 -5.65 5.70 13.87
CA LEU A 80 -5.51 5.66 15.32
C LEU A 80 -5.95 6.96 16.02
N GLY A 81 -6.00 8.08 15.30
CA GLY A 81 -6.38 9.40 15.82
C GLY A 81 -5.42 10.50 15.36
N VAL A 82 -5.80 11.77 15.59
CA VAL A 82 -5.04 12.93 15.10
C VAL A 82 -3.73 13.11 15.87
N ASP A 83 -3.72 12.89 17.18
CA ASP A 83 -2.51 13.00 17.99
C ASP A 83 -1.48 11.94 17.61
N GLU A 84 -1.95 10.72 17.32
CA GLU A 84 -1.13 9.64 16.78
C GLU A 84 -0.66 9.94 15.33
N ALA A 85 -1.47 10.64 14.53
CA ALA A 85 -1.07 11.10 13.20
C ALA A 85 0.12 12.07 13.26
N HIS A 86 0.10 13.03 14.19
CA HIS A 86 1.24 13.92 14.42
C HIS A 86 2.50 13.15 14.83
N ALA A 87 2.36 12.16 15.71
CA ALA A 87 3.47 11.31 16.12
C ALA A 87 4.05 10.50 14.94
N ALA A 88 3.19 10.00 14.03
CA ALA A 88 3.61 9.29 12.82
C ALA A 88 4.38 10.20 11.84
N ILE A 89 3.91 11.44 11.65
CA ILE A 89 4.57 12.46 10.82
C ILE A 89 5.98 12.76 11.36
N GLU A 90 6.11 12.94 12.66
CA GLU A 90 7.40 13.21 13.29
C GLU A 90 8.34 12.00 13.18
N ALA A 91 7.83 10.79 13.39
CA ALA A 91 8.59 9.54 13.22
C ALA A 91 9.13 9.38 11.79
N ALA A 92 8.32 9.71 10.77
CA ALA A 92 8.76 9.65 9.38
C ALA A 92 9.87 10.68 9.08
N ARG A 93 9.72 11.90 9.61
CA ARG A 93 10.74 12.94 9.49
C ARG A 93 12.07 12.51 10.13
N GLU A 94 12.03 11.91 11.32
CA GLU A 94 13.22 11.39 12.01
C GLU A 94 13.89 10.23 11.24
N ALA A 95 13.09 9.34 10.65
CA ALA A 95 13.59 8.24 9.83
C ALA A 95 14.09 8.69 8.45
N GLY A 96 13.77 9.90 8.01
CA GLY A 96 14.11 10.42 6.70
C GLY A 96 13.38 9.69 5.56
N ILE A 97 12.12 9.29 5.79
CA ILE A 97 11.25 8.72 4.76
C ILE A 97 10.19 9.75 4.37
N GLU A 98 9.93 9.89 3.06
CA GLU A 98 8.83 10.74 2.58
C GLU A 98 7.48 10.10 2.95
N LEU A 99 6.63 10.84 3.66
CA LEU A 99 5.36 10.34 4.15
C LEU A 99 4.19 11.04 3.46
N VAL A 100 3.27 10.26 2.89
CA VAL A 100 1.91 10.71 2.60
C VAL A 100 0.97 10.06 3.61
N LEU A 101 0.40 10.88 4.50
CA LEU A 101 -0.52 10.41 5.52
C LEU A 101 -1.92 10.21 4.90
N LEU A 102 -2.32 8.97 4.71
CA LEU A 102 -3.63 8.57 4.21
C LEU A 102 -4.60 8.49 5.40
N LEU A 103 -5.22 9.62 5.76
CA LEU A 103 -6.10 9.67 6.93
C LEU A 103 -7.37 8.87 6.66
N ALA A 104 -7.66 7.89 7.51
CA ALA A 104 -8.78 6.99 7.31
C ALA A 104 -10.10 7.56 7.85
N ALA A 105 -11.14 7.46 7.04
CA ALA A 105 -12.52 7.77 7.43
C ALA A 105 -13.24 6.52 7.93
N TYR A 106 -13.89 6.66 9.07
CA TYR A 106 -14.76 5.64 9.67
C TYR A 106 -16.05 6.27 10.19
N ALA A 107 -17.19 5.96 9.60
CA ALA A 107 -18.51 6.29 10.14
C ALA A 107 -19.04 5.16 11.04
N ARG A 108 -18.69 3.90 10.71
CA ARG A 108 -19.19 2.69 11.38
C ARG A 108 -18.12 1.58 11.41
N GLY A 109 -18.36 0.53 12.15
CA GLY A 109 -17.39 -0.57 12.31
C GLY A 109 -16.16 -0.16 13.12
N GLY A 110 -15.12 -0.99 13.14
CA GLY A 110 -13.88 -0.75 13.88
C GLY A 110 -14.05 -0.40 15.37
N LEU A 111 -13.01 0.18 15.95
CA LEU A 111 -13.06 0.69 17.32
C LEU A 111 -13.75 2.07 17.37
N PRO A 112 -14.36 2.45 18.51
CA PRO A 112 -14.92 3.80 18.67
C PRO A 112 -13.92 4.92 18.37
N ARG A 113 -12.66 4.74 18.73
CA ARG A 113 -11.59 5.74 18.50
C ARG A 113 -11.26 5.97 17.01
N PHE A 114 -11.63 5.07 16.10
CA PHE A 114 -11.40 5.23 14.66
C PHE A 114 -12.44 6.16 14.02
N ARG A 115 -13.61 6.29 14.66
CA ARG A 115 -14.78 6.92 14.06
C ARG A 115 -14.75 8.43 14.23
N GLN A 116 -15.11 9.12 13.17
CA GLN A 116 -15.43 10.55 13.24
C GLN A 116 -16.96 10.73 13.42
N PRO A 117 -17.38 11.78 14.12
CA PRO A 117 -18.80 12.06 14.34
C PRO A 117 -19.58 12.34 13.04
N SER A 118 -18.91 12.96 12.06
CA SER A 118 -19.46 13.27 10.75
C SER A 118 -18.36 13.29 9.68
N VAL A 119 -18.74 13.22 8.42
CA VAL A 119 -17.81 13.41 7.30
C VAL A 119 -17.18 14.81 7.31
N ALA A 120 -17.90 15.82 7.77
CA ALA A 120 -17.37 17.17 7.94
C ALA A 120 -16.26 17.22 9.00
N ASP A 121 -16.42 16.52 10.14
CA ASP A 121 -15.35 16.41 11.15
C ASP A 121 -14.12 15.69 10.59
N TYR A 122 -14.32 14.64 9.79
CA TYR A 122 -13.23 13.94 9.10
C TYR A 122 -12.48 14.89 8.15
N LEU A 123 -13.18 15.61 7.29
CA LEU A 123 -12.57 16.54 6.34
C LEU A 123 -11.85 17.69 7.04
N ALA A 124 -12.39 18.20 8.16
CA ALA A 124 -11.72 19.19 8.99
C ALA A 124 -10.40 18.68 9.60
N GLN A 125 -10.31 17.40 9.95
CA GLN A 125 -9.06 16.78 10.41
C GLN A 125 -8.03 16.72 9.26
N VAL A 126 -8.45 16.35 8.05
CA VAL A 126 -7.59 16.37 6.85
C VAL A 126 -7.04 17.77 6.60
N GLU A 127 -7.93 18.79 6.62
CA GLU A 127 -7.54 20.20 6.43
C GLU A 127 -6.56 20.67 7.50
N ALA A 128 -6.77 20.31 8.77
CA ALA A 128 -5.90 20.68 9.87
C ALA A 128 -4.49 20.09 9.71
N LEU A 129 -4.38 18.80 9.32
CA LEU A 129 -3.10 18.14 9.07
C LEU A 129 -2.37 18.75 7.86
N ALA A 130 -3.08 18.99 6.76
CA ALA A 130 -2.55 19.66 5.58
C ALA A 130 -2.08 21.08 5.91
N GLY A 131 -2.88 21.84 6.68
CA GLY A 131 -2.54 23.19 7.15
C GLY A 131 -1.32 23.23 8.07
N ALA A 132 -1.00 22.14 8.76
CA ALA A 132 0.22 21.95 9.53
C ALA A 132 1.44 21.55 8.67
N GLY A 133 1.26 21.42 7.35
CA GLY A 133 2.34 21.12 6.40
C GLY A 133 2.55 19.64 6.12
N ALA A 134 1.64 18.76 6.55
CA ALA A 134 1.72 17.35 6.21
C ALA A 134 1.25 17.09 4.75
N ALA A 135 1.93 16.21 4.03
CA ALA A 135 1.37 15.63 2.82
C ALA A 135 0.27 14.64 3.23
N VAL A 136 -0.95 14.86 2.73
CA VAL A 136 -2.13 14.09 3.14
C VAL A 136 -2.85 13.50 1.94
N GLY A 137 -3.50 12.37 2.16
CA GLY A 137 -4.48 11.77 1.26
C GLY A 137 -5.75 11.38 2.01
N LEU A 138 -6.79 11.14 1.28
CA LEU A 138 -8.07 10.69 1.80
C LEU A 138 -8.15 9.17 1.75
N ALA A 139 -8.66 8.57 2.82
CA ALA A 139 -8.75 7.14 2.91
C ALA A 139 -10.10 6.69 3.51
N PRO A 140 -11.22 6.73 2.75
CA PRO A 140 -12.41 6.00 3.20
C PRO A 140 -12.00 4.54 3.37
N HIS A 141 -12.02 4.05 4.63
CA HIS A 141 -11.38 2.77 4.91
C HIS A 141 -11.86 1.65 3.98
N SER A 142 -13.17 1.54 3.83
CA SER A 142 -13.82 0.57 2.95
C SER A 142 -15.33 0.90 2.88
N VAL A 143 -16.05 0.26 1.99
CA VAL A 143 -17.53 0.36 1.93
C VAL A 143 -18.23 -0.15 3.20
N ARG A 144 -17.55 -1.01 3.99
CA ARG A 144 -18.02 -1.46 5.31
C ARG A 144 -17.97 -0.35 6.36
N ALA A 145 -17.00 0.54 6.26
CA ALA A 145 -16.74 1.61 7.24
C ALA A 145 -17.40 2.93 6.88
N CYS A 146 -17.55 3.23 5.60
CA CYS A 146 -18.10 4.48 5.10
C CYS A 146 -19.41 4.23 4.33
N PRO A 147 -20.53 4.80 4.76
CA PRO A 147 -21.79 4.73 4.02
C PRO A 147 -21.73 5.57 2.75
N ARG A 148 -22.65 5.35 1.84
CA ARG A 148 -22.72 5.97 0.49
C ARG A 148 -22.55 7.49 0.53
N ASP A 149 -23.25 8.18 1.40
CA ASP A 149 -23.21 9.65 1.53
C ASP A 149 -21.81 10.16 1.93
N TRP A 150 -21.11 9.44 2.79
CA TRP A 150 -19.71 9.75 3.13
C TRP A 150 -18.78 9.54 1.94
N LEU A 151 -18.93 8.41 1.23
CA LEU A 151 -18.13 8.13 0.04
C LEU A 151 -18.29 9.24 -1.01
N GLU A 152 -19.54 9.65 -1.30
CA GLU A 152 -19.84 10.73 -2.24
C GLU A 152 -19.24 12.08 -1.83
N GLU A 153 -19.25 12.42 -0.54
CA GLU A 153 -18.68 13.68 -0.06
C GLU A 153 -17.15 13.66 -0.05
N ILE A 154 -16.54 12.54 0.37
CA ILE A 154 -15.10 12.34 0.33
C ILE A 154 -14.60 12.38 -1.13
N ALA A 155 -15.28 11.72 -2.06
CA ALA A 155 -14.94 11.74 -3.47
C ALA A 155 -14.94 13.15 -4.07
N ARG A 156 -16.01 13.93 -3.79
CA ARG A 156 -16.12 15.34 -4.23
C ARG A 156 -15.00 16.20 -3.65
N TYR A 157 -14.65 15.98 -2.38
CA TYR A 157 -13.54 16.70 -1.74
C TYR A 157 -12.20 16.32 -2.37
N ALA A 158 -11.92 15.02 -2.56
CA ALA A 158 -10.68 14.52 -3.19
C ALA A 158 -10.48 15.14 -4.58
N GLU A 159 -11.52 15.19 -5.40
CA GLU A 159 -11.46 15.75 -6.74
C GLU A 159 -11.20 17.26 -6.71
N ARG A 160 -11.89 18.00 -5.85
CA ARG A 160 -11.74 19.46 -5.71
C ARG A 160 -10.34 19.84 -5.25
N GLU A 161 -9.81 19.16 -4.23
CA GLU A 161 -8.49 19.45 -3.65
C GLU A 161 -7.34 18.71 -4.37
N ARG A 162 -7.69 17.85 -5.35
CA ARG A 162 -6.71 17.04 -6.13
C ARG A 162 -5.85 16.13 -5.24
N LEU A 163 -6.41 15.59 -4.17
CA LEU A 163 -5.72 14.71 -3.23
C LEU A 163 -5.80 13.24 -3.68
N PRO A 164 -4.79 12.41 -3.34
CA PRO A 164 -4.89 10.97 -3.52
C PRO A 164 -6.01 10.40 -2.64
N LEU A 165 -6.70 9.37 -3.14
CA LEU A 165 -7.73 8.63 -2.45
C LEU A 165 -7.39 7.15 -2.44
N HIS A 166 -7.26 6.56 -1.27
CA HIS A 166 -6.99 5.13 -1.10
C HIS A 166 -8.17 4.45 -0.39
N VAL A 167 -8.52 3.25 -0.84
CA VAL A 167 -9.65 2.51 -0.25
C VAL A 167 -9.46 1.01 -0.39
N HIS A 168 -9.69 0.24 0.70
CA HIS A 168 -9.73 -1.22 0.63
C HIS A 168 -11.02 -1.68 -0.04
N ALA A 169 -10.91 -2.55 -1.02
CA ALA A 169 -12.06 -3.16 -1.68
C ALA A 169 -11.74 -4.56 -2.23
N ASP A 170 -12.75 -5.43 -2.17
CA ASP A 170 -12.69 -6.81 -2.68
C ASP A 170 -11.54 -7.65 -2.08
N GLU A 171 -11.14 -7.35 -0.85
CA GLU A 171 -10.12 -8.08 -0.11
C GLU A 171 -10.64 -9.47 0.31
N GLN A 172 -11.86 -9.52 0.88
CA GLN A 172 -12.45 -10.71 1.44
C GLN A 172 -13.81 -11.05 0.81
N PRO A 173 -14.11 -12.32 0.53
CA PRO A 173 -15.42 -12.72 -0.01
C PRO A 173 -16.60 -12.23 0.84
N ARG A 174 -16.45 -12.25 2.17
CA ARG A 174 -17.49 -11.76 3.09
C ARG A 174 -17.77 -10.27 2.92
N GLU A 175 -16.78 -9.46 2.62
CA GLU A 175 -16.98 -8.02 2.32
C GLU A 175 -17.90 -7.85 1.12
N ILE A 176 -17.67 -8.64 0.07
CA ILE A 176 -18.47 -8.62 -1.15
C ILE A 176 -19.91 -9.04 -0.87
N ASP A 177 -20.10 -10.13 -0.10
CA ASP A 177 -21.42 -10.62 0.27
C ASP A 177 -22.19 -9.57 1.09
N GLU A 178 -21.55 -8.95 2.09
CA GLU A 178 -22.14 -7.90 2.93
C GLU A 178 -22.50 -6.65 2.10
N CYS A 179 -21.63 -6.19 1.21
CA CYS A 179 -21.88 -5.04 0.32
C CYS A 179 -23.02 -5.33 -0.66
N THR A 180 -23.02 -6.50 -1.27
CA THR A 180 -24.09 -6.91 -2.20
C THR A 180 -25.43 -7.02 -1.49
N ALA A 181 -25.46 -7.54 -0.25
CA ALA A 181 -26.68 -7.63 0.54
C ALA A 181 -27.24 -6.24 0.95
N GLU A 182 -26.36 -5.28 1.27
CA GLU A 182 -26.75 -3.92 1.71
C GLU A 182 -27.11 -3.01 0.52
N HIS A 183 -26.34 -3.07 -0.57
CA HIS A 183 -26.41 -2.08 -1.65
C HIS A 183 -26.85 -2.66 -3.00
N GLY A 184 -26.92 -3.99 -3.16
CA GLY A 184 -27.15 -4.64 -4.45
C GLY A 184 -25.96 -4.52 -5.43
N LEU A 185 -24.82 -4.10 -4.93
CA LEU A 185 -23.60 -3.80 -5.68
C LEU A 185 -22.39 -4.48 -5.01
N ARG A 186 -21.37 -4.79 -5.79
CA ARG A 186 -20.06 -5.19 -5.26
C ARG A 186 -19.29 -3.94 -4.81
N PRO A 187 -18.22 -4.09 -3.99
CA PRO A 187 -17.50 -2.96 -3.41
C PRO A 187 -16.98 -1.95 -4.45
N ILE A 188 -16.28 -2.39 -5.48
CA ILE A 188 -15.74 -1.49 -6.53
C ILE A 188 -16.87 -0.87 -7.38
N GLU A 189 -17.97 -1.59 -7.61
CA GLU A 189 -19.16 -1.02 -8.26
C GLU A 189 -19.77 0.13 -7.44
N LEU A 190 -19.87 -0.05 -6.12
CA LEU A 190 -20.35 1.01 -5.22
C LEU A 190 -19.40 2.21 -5.21
N LEU A 191 -18.08 1.98 -5.22
CA LEU A 191 -17.09 3.05 -5.32
C LEU A 191 -17.18 3.81 -6.65
N ALA A 192 -17.49 3.12 -7.74
CA ALA A 192 -17.75 3.77 -9.04
C ALA A 192 -18.99 4.65 -9.00
N GLU A 193 -20.12 4.15 -8.47
CA GLU A 193 -21.37 4.91 -8.38
C GLU A 193 -21.27 6.14 -7.47
N THR A 194 -20.44 6.07 -6.41
CA THR A 194 -20.23 7.19 -5.48
C THR A 194 -19.19 8.21 -5.95
N GLY A 195 -18.58 7.98 -7.11
CA GLY A 195 -17.55 8.85 -7.68
C GLY A 195 -16.17 8.71 -7.01
N CYS A 196 -15.98 7.67 -6.20
CA CYS A 196 -14.68 7.40 -5.57
C CYS A 196 -13.62 6.89 -6.57
N LEU A 197 -14.01 6.38 -7.75
CA LEU A 197 -13.04 5.98 -8.77
C LEU A 197 -12.60 7.17 -9.62
N GLY A 198 -11.30 7.31 -9.79
CA GLY A 198 -10.70 8.35 -10.62
C GLY A 198 -9.18 8.17 -10.75
N PRO A 199 -8.50 9.02 -11.53
CA PRO A 199 -7.06 8.85 -11.83
C PRO A 199 -6.15 9.05 -10.60
N ARG A 200 -6.66 9.57 -9.49
CA ARG A 200 -5.97 9.70 -8.21
C ARG A 200 -6.44 8.69 -7.18
N THR A 201 -7.24 7.71 -7.59
CA THR A 201 -7.74 6.66 -6.71
C THR A 201 -6.86 5.42 -6.81
N THR A 202 -6.54 4.85 -5.66
CA THR A 202 -5.88 3.56 -5.52
C THR A 202 -6.77 2.62 -4.73
N ILE A 203 -7.20 1.54 -5.38
CA ILE A 203 -7.89 0.43 -4.72
C ILE A 203 -6.83 -0.47 -4.08
N VAL A 204 -6.96 -0.73 -2.79
CA VAL A 204 -6.06 -1.66 -2.09
C VAL A 204 -6.64 -3.06 -2.17
N HIS A 205 -5.81 -4.02 -2.52
CA HIS A 205 -6.04 -5.45 -2.75
C HIS A 205 -6.72 -5.77 -4.08
N ALA A 206 -8.04 -5.54 -4.23
CA ALA A 206 -8.84 -6.00 -5.37
C ALA A 206 -8.69 -7.52 -5.66
N THR A 207 -8.37 -8.31 -4.62
CA THR A 207 -8.05 -9.75 -4.70
C THR A 207 -9.15 -10.54 -5.39
N HIS A 208 -10.40 -10.22 -5.08
CA HIS A 208 -11.58 -10.89 -5.59
C HIS A 208 -12.38 -10.06 -6.62
N ALA A 209 -11.74 -9.06 -7.24
CA ALA A 209 -12.40 -8.22 -8.23
C ALA A 209 -12.87 -9.02 -9.45
N SER A 210 -14.10 -8.76 -9.90
CA SER A 210 -14.67 -9.30 -11.12
C SER A 210 -14.14 -8.57 -12.37
N ASP A 211 -14.33 -9.15 -13.56
CA ASP A 211 -13.94 -8.48 -14.82
C ASP A 211 -14.67 -7.14 -15.00
N GLY A 212 -15.97 -7.08 -14.65
CA GLY A 212 -16.73 -5.84 -14.72
C GLY A 212 -16.20 -4.76 -13.80
N GLU A 213 -15.73 -5.11 -12.60
CA GLU A 213 -15.09 -4.17 -11.68
C GLU A 213 -13.72 -3.70 -12.20
N LEU A 214 -12.92 -4.60 -12.78
CA LEU A 214 -11.67 -4.21 -13.42
C LEU A 214 -11.87 -3.26 -14.60
N GLU A 215 -12.96 -3.43 -15.38
CA GLU A 215 -13.34 -2.47 -16.42
C GLU A 215 -13.65 -1.08 -15.84
N LEU A 216 -14.37 -1.01 -14.72
CA LEU A 216 -14.66 0.26 -14.03
C LEU A 216 -13.36 0.94 -13.53
N VAL A 217 -12.43 0.17 -12.95
CA VAL A 217 -11.12 0.67 -12.49
C VAL A 217 -10.31 1.23 -13.67
N ARG A 218 -10.23 0.48 -14.79
CA ARG A 218 -9.57 0.91 -16.02
C ARG A 218 -10.16 2.21 -16.57
N ASP A 219 -11.48 2.25 -16.72
CA ASP A 219 -12.19 3.37 -17.36
C ASP A 219 -12.10 4.65 -16.53
N ALA A 220 -11.98 4.50 -15.21
CA ALA A 220 -11.72 5.61 -14.29
C ALA A 220 -10.24 6.05 -14.28
N GLY A 221 -9.33 5.27 -14.83
CA GLY A 221 -7.89 5.50 -14.74
C GLY A 221 -7.34 5.30 -13.33
N ALA A 222 -8.04 4.56 -12.49
CA ALA A 222 -7.61 4.23 -11.13
C ALA A 222 -6.52 3.14 -11.13
N ARG A 223 -5.83 3.01 -9.98
CA ARG A 223 -4.75 2.03 -9.76
C ARG A 223 -5.18 0.97 -8.77
N VAL A 224 -4.42 -0.13 -8.74
CA VAL A 224 -4.53 -1.17 -7.71
C VAL A 224 -3.21 -1.27 -6.96
N CYS A 225 -3.27 -1.20 -5.63
CA CYS A 225 -2.17 -1.52 -4.74
C CYS A 225 -2.30 -2.97 -4.29
N VAL A 226 -1.40 -3.83 -4.75
CA VAL A 226 -1.32 -5.23 -4.32
C VAL A 226 -0.34 -5.32 -3.15
N CYS A 227 -0.69 -6.09 -2.13
CA CYS A 227 0.12 -6.30 -0.93
C CYS A 227 0.48 -7.79 -0.77
N PRO A 228 1.31 -8.34 -1.68
CA PRO A 228 1.49 -9.78 -1.84
C PRO A 228 1.85 -10.54 -0.57
N THR A 229 2.76 -9.99 0.26
CA THR A 229 3.20 -10.67 1.49
C THR A 229 2.12 -10.66 2.57
N THR A 230 1.32 -9.60 2.65
CA THR A 230 0.17 -9.53 3.58
C THR A 230 -0.95 -10.45 3.11
N GLU A 231 -1.34 -10.39 1.84
CA GLU A 231 -2.37 -11.24 1.24
C GLU A 231 -2.04 -12.73 1.41
N ALA A 232 -0.76 -13.10 1.28
CA ALA A 232 -0.26 -14.44 1.55
C ALA A 232 -0.36 -14.81 3.04
N ASN A 233 0.02 -13.89 3.95
CA ASN A 233 -0.01 -14.13 5.40
C ASN A 233 -1.44 -14.26 5.94
N LEU A 234 -2.37 -13.45 5.43
CA LEU A 234 -3.78 -13.44 5.83
C LEU A 234 -4.62 -14.51 5.13
N GLY A 235 -4.08 -15.09 4.04
CA GLY A 235 -4.80 -16.10 3.26
C GLY A 235 -5.93 -15.51 2.41
N ASP A 236 -5.78 -14.27 1.94
CA ASP A 236 -6.82 -13.53 1.20
C ASP A 236 -7.08 -14.12 -0.19
N GLY A 237 -6.10 -14.80 -0.74
CA GLY A 237 -6.17 -15.39 -2.08
C GLY A 237 -5.06 -14.88 -3.00
N PHE A 238 -5.36 -14.80 -4.28
CA PHE A 238 -4.41 -14.36 -5.29
C PHE A 238 -4.95 -13.14 -6.02
N ALA A 239 -4.24 -12.01 -5.93
CA ALA A 239 -4.57 -10.84 -6.73
C ALA A 239 -4.60 -11.21 -8.24
N PRO A 240 -5.53 -10.65 -9.02
CA PRO A 240 -5.71 -11.00 -10.44
C PRO A 240 -4.68 -10.27 -11.34
N VAL A 241 -3.39 -10.47 -11.08
CA VAL A 241 -2.27 -9.69 -11.64
C VAL A 241 -2.26 -9.70 -13.16
N GLU A 242 -2.47 -10.86 -13.79
CA GLU A 242 -2.51 -10.99 -15.26
C GLU A 242 -3.68 -10.17 -15.84
N ARG A 243 -4.86 -10.27 -15.23
CA ARG A 243 -6.06 -9.52 -15.66
C ARG A 243 -5.87 -8.00 -15.48
N LEU A 244 -5.26 -7.55 -14.37
CA LEU A 244 -4.89 -6.15 -14.17
C LEU A 244 -4.01 -5.65 -15.32
N CYS A 245 -3.01 -6.43 -15.71
CA CYS A 245 -2.14 -6.09 -16.84
C CYS A 245 -2.86 -6.09 -18.18
N GLU A 246 -3.75 -7.05 -18.43
CA GLU A 246 -4.56 -7.15 -19.66
C GLU A 246 -5.49 -5.95 -19.83
N HIS A 247 -6.06 -5.46 -18.72
CA HIS A 247 -6.87 -4.24 -18.69
C HIS A 247 -6.03 -2.96 -18.76
N GLY A 248 -4.69 -3.03 -18.64
CA GLY A 248 -3.82 -1.87 -18.62
C GLY A 248 -3.95 -1.01 -17.36
N ILE A 249 -4.39 -1.61 -16.25
CA ILE A 249 -4.51 -0.96 -14.94
C ILE A 249 -3.12 -0.79 -14.32
N GLY A 250 -2.82 0.40 -13.80
CA GLY A 250 -1.60 0.66 -13.04
C GLY A 250 -1.56 -0.16 -11.75
N ILE A 251 -0.44 -0.82 -11.48
CA ILE A 251 -0.22 -1.64 -10.28
C ILE A 251 0.89 -1.00 -9.46
N CYS A 252 0.67 -0.82 -8.15
CA CYS A 252 1.73 -0.51 -7.19
C CYS A 252 1.75 -1.55 -6.08
N ILE A 253 2.78 -1.51 -5.24
CA ILE A 253 2.96 -2.43 -4.12
C ILE A 253 2.84 -1.72 -2.78
N GLY A 254 2.36 -2.46 -1.77
CA GLY A 254 2.34 -2.04 -0.37
C GLY A 254 2.77 -3.18 0.55
N SER A 255 3.32 -2.86 1.72
CA SER A 255 3.63 -3.83 2.77
C SER A 255 2.47 -4.07 3.74
N ASP A 256 1.44 -3.25 3.65
CA ASP A 256 0.18 -3.28 4.39
C ASP A 256 0.36 -3.58 5.89
N SER A 257 0.14 -4.81 6.35
CA SER A 257 0.29 -5.20 7.77
C SER A 257 1.76 -5.22 8.24
N ASN A 258 2.71 -4.98 7.35
CA ASN A 258 4.14 -4.99 7.64
C ASN A 258 4.65 -6.30 8.27
N VAL A 259 3.99 -7.42 7.98
CA VAL A 259 4.51 -8.74 8.38
C VAL A 259 5.89 -8.95 7.74
N ARG A 260 6.06 -8.44 6.55
CA ARG A 260 7.32 -8.32 5.82
C ARG A 260 7.56 -6.87 5.39
N ILE A 261 8.81 -6.41 5.38
CA ILE A 261 9.22 -5.10 4.88
C ILE A 261 10.39 -5.32 3.93
N ASP A 262 10.10 -5.57 2.66
CA ASP A 262 11.10 -5.83 1.62
C ASP A 262 10.46 -5.62 0.24
N PRO A 263 10.77 -4.51 -0.47
CA PRO A 263 10.17 -4.23 -1.77
C PRO A 263 10.51 -5.30 -2.83
N LEU A 264 11.69 -5.91 -2.74
CA LEU A 264 12.09 -6.96 -3.68
C LEU A 264 11.27 -8.23 -3.47
N GLU A 265 10.87 -8.52 -2.24
CA GLU A 265 10.01 -9.65 -1.93
C GLU A 265 8.57 -9.39 -2.39
N GLU A 266 8.02 -8.19 -2.18
CA GLU A 266 6.71 -7.83 -2.71
C GLU A 266 6.66 -7.98 -4.24
N LEU A 267 7.65 -7.45 -4.95
CA LEU A 267 7.75 -7.59 -6.41
C LEU A 267 7.93 -9.03 -6.87
N ARG A 268 8.71 -9.81 -6.12
CA ARG A 268 8.95 -11.24 -6.41
C ARG A 268 7.70 -12.06 -6.22
N GLU A 269 6.94 -11.83 -5.14
CA GLU A 269 5.68 -12.50 -4.89
C GLU A 269 4.61 -12.09 -5.90
N LEU A 270 4.55 -10.81 -6.29
CA LEU A 270 3.64 -10.34 -7.34
C LEU A 270 3.84 -11.13 -8.65
N GLU A 271 5.08 -11.22 -9.15
CA GLU A 271 5.39 -12.03 -10.33
C GLU A 271 5.25 -13.53 -10.03
N GLY A 272 5.54 -13.97 -8.81
CA GLY A 272 5.38 -15.35 -8.37
C GLY A 272 3.92 -15.82 -8.44
N ILE A 273 2.98 -14.98 -8.03
CA ILE A 273 1.53 -15.21 -8.18
C ILE A 273 1.18 -15.36 -9.67
N ALA A 274 1.56 -14.37 -10.48
CA ALA A 274 1.28 -14.35 -11.91
C ALA A 274 1.84 -15.59 -12.62
N ARG A 275 3.09 -16.01 -12.33
CA ARG A 275 3.71 -17.23 -12.88
C ARG A 275 2.94 -18.49 -12.53
N ARG A 276 2.54 -18.63 -11.26
CA ARG A 276 1.83 -19.83 -10.78
C ARG A 276 0.43 -19.94 -11.36
N GLN A 277 -0.27 -18.82 -11.52
CA GLN A 277 -1.60 -18.79 -12.15
C GLN A 277 -1.53 -19.04 -13.66
N ALA A 278 -0.62 -18.37 -14.36
CA ALA A 278 -0.47 -18.46 -15.81
C ALA A 278 0.29 -19.71 -16.29
N LEU A 279 0.91 -20.48 -15.37
CA LEU A 279 1.77 -21.63 -15.69
C LEU A 279 2.88 -21.31 -16.71
N ARG A 280 3.38 -20.08 -16.69
CA ARG A 280 4.46 -19.58 -17.55
C ARG A 280 5.38 -18.63 -16.82
N ARG A 281 6.59 -18.43 -17.33
CA ARG A 281 7.57 -17.49 -16.78
C ARG A 281 7.43 -16.11 -17.44
N ASN A 282 7.94 -15.10 -16.75
CA ASN A 282 8.03 -13.72 -17.27
C ASN A 282 6.65 -13.20 -17.72
N VAL A 283 5.68 -13.27 -16.81
CA VAL A 283 4.36 -12.66 -16.98
C VAL A 283 4.50 -11.14 -16.89
N LEU A 284 5.28 -10.70 -15.89
CA LEU A 284 5.73 -9.31 -15.74
C LEU A 284 7.21 -9.23 -16.05
N SER A 285 7.62 -8.27 -16.89
CA SER A 285 9.03 -8.02 -17.11
C SER A 285 9.67 -7.34 -15.89
N THR A 286 10.99 -7.47 -15.76
CA THR A 286 11.74 -6.84 -14.66
C THR A 286 11.56 -5.33 -14.61
N GLU A 287 11.54 -4.67 -15.78
CA GLU A 287 11.32 -3.24 -15.90
C GLU A 287 9.94 -2.82 -15.38
N ARG A 288 8.91 -3.62 -15.69
CA ARG A 288 7.55 -3.39 -15.16
C ARG A 288 7.51 -3.55 -13.64
N LEU A 289 8.15 -4.59 -13.11
CA LEU A 289 8.21 -4.81 -11.66
C LEU A 289 8.89 -3.64 -10.95
N LEU A 290 10.03 -3.16 -11.45
CA LEU A 290 10.71 -1.99 -10.87
C LEU A 290 9.83 -0.73 -10.96
N CYS A 291 9.13 -0.51 -12.08
CA CYS A 291 8.18 0.58 -12.22
C CYS A 291 7.02 0.49 -11.20
N TYR A 292 6.49 -0.72 -10.95
CA TYR A 292 5.46 -0.95 -9.94
C TYR A 292 5.94 -0.66 -8.52
N GLY A 293 7.21 -0.94 -8.24
CA GLY A 293 7.83 -0.66 -6.94
C GLY A 293 8.21 0.80 -6.72
N ALA A 294 8.27 1.63 -7.76
CA ALA A 294 8.72 3.02 -7.68
C ALA A 294 7.70 3.99 -8.29
N ASP A 295 7.68 4.15 -9.61
CA ASP A 295 6.90 5.18 -10.30
C ASP A 295 5.39 5.06 -10.06
N GLU A 296 4.84 3.85 -10.13
CA GLU A 296 3.40 3.62 -9.89
C GLU A 296 3.03 3.87 -8.43
N GLY A 297 3.90 3.51 -7.49
CA GLY A 297 3.73 3.83 -6.08
C GLY A 297 3.75 5.34 -5.83
N ALA A 298 4.69 6.06 -6.46
CA ALA A 298 4.74 7.53 -6.41
C ALA A 298 3.47 8.15 -7.00
N GLY A 299 3.00 7.63 -8.14
CA GLY A 299 1.74 8.06 -8.76
C GLY A 299 0.51 7.81 -7.87
N ALA A 300 0.49 6.68 -7.13
CA ALA A 300 -0.58 6.36 -6.18
C ALA A 300 -0.64 7.36 -5.01
N LEU A 301 0.50 7.86 -4.58
CA LEU A 301 0.63 8.82 -3.48
C LEU A 301 0.63 10.29 -3.94
N GLY A 302 0.59 10.55 -5.24
CA GLY A 302 0.66 11.91 -5.80
C GLY A 302 2.01 12.58 -5.60
N LEU A 303 3.10 11.81 -5.47
CA LEU A 303 4.44 12.31 -5.31
C LEU A 303 5.03 12.73 -6.65
N GLU A 304 5.56 13.95 -6.73
CA GLU A 304 6.30 14.43 -7.91
C GLU A 304 7.80 14.14 -7.79
N ARG A 305 8.29 13.95 -6.57
CA ARG A 305 9.69 13.68 -6.24
C ARG A 305 9.78 12.79 -5.01
N TRP A 306 10.73 11.89 -5.02
CA TRP A 306 11.16 11.07 -3.88
C TRP A 306 12.64 10.74 -4.04
N ASP A 307 13.27 10.27 -2.98
CA ASP A 307 14.71 9.97 -2.98
C ASP A 307 15.04 8.74 -3.83
N ASP A 308 16.27 8.69 -4.30
CA ASP A 308 16.86 7.50 -4.91
C ASP A 308 17.33 6.49 -3.85
N VAL A 309 17.51 5.25 -4.29
CA VAL A 309 18.17 4.17 -3.55
C VAL A 309 19.45 3.76 -4.27
N ARG A 310 20.44 3.33 -3.49
CA ARG A 310 21.74 2.87 -4.02
C ARG A 310 21.87 1.37 -3.82
N VAL A 311 22.33 0.66 -4.86
CA VAL A 311 22.58 -0.78 -4.87
C VAL A 311 24.08 -1.03 -4.76
N ASP A 312 24.50 -1.86 -3.81
CA ASP A 312 25.88 -2.32 -3.72
C ASP A 312 26.15 -3.40 -4.79
N LEU A 313 26.74 -3.00 -5.89
CA LEU A 313 27.13 -3.93 -6.97
C LEU A 313 28.24 -4.91 -6.56
N GLY A 314 28.92 -4.67 -5.42
CA GLY A 314 29.88 -5.59 -4.80
C GLY A 314 29.21 -6.67 -3.94
N HIS A 315 27.90 -6.58 -3.71
CA HIS A 315 27.16 -7.52 -2.88
C HIS A 315 27.31 -8.96 -3.38
N VAL A 316 27.37 -9.91 -2.45
CA VAL A 316 27.61 -11.33 -2.77
C VAL A 316 26.59 -11.91 -3.76
N SER A 317 25.33 -11.48 -3.67
CA SER A 317 24.25 -11.93 -4.55
C SER A 317 24.34 -11.42 -5.99
N LEU A 318 25.16 -10.39 -6.25
CA LEU A 318 25.36 -9.80 -7.59
C LEU A 318 26.70 -10.17 -8.22
N ARG A 319 27.54 -10.94 -7.53
CA ARG A 319 28.87 -11.31 -8.04
C ARG A 319 28.78 -12.23 -9.25
N GLY A 320 29.57 -11.92 -10.26
CA GLY A 320 29.72 -12.77 -11.45
C GLY A 320 28.63 -12.62 -12.49
N LEU A 321 27.78 -11.61 -12.34
CA LEU A 321 26.74 -11.28 -13.32
C LEU A 321 27.31 -10.41 -14.45
N GLU A 322 26.67 -10.46 -15.61
CA GLU A 322 26.85 -9.49 -16.67
C GLU A 322 25.94 -8.28 -16.42
N ASP A 323 26.31 -7.10 -16.97
CA ASP A 323 25.57 -5.85 -16.73
C ASP A 323 24.08 -5.95 -17.10
N GLY A 324 23.73 -6.73 -18.13
CA GLY A 324 22.34 -6.96 -18.56
C GLY A 324 21.49 -7.80 -17.60
N ASP A 325 22.10 -8.51 -16.66
CA ASP A 325 21.40 -9.41 -15.73
C ASP A 325 21.14 -8.76 -14.36
N VAL A 326 21.76 -7.61 -14.08
CA VAL A 326 21.74 -6.98 -12.75
C VAL A 326 20.32 -6.69 -12.24
N PHE A 327 19.46 -6.11 -13.05
CA PHE A 327 18.08 -5.79 -12.64
C PHE A 327 17.24 -7.04 -12.36
N ALA A 328 17.38 -8.07 -13.20
CA ALA A 328 16.68 -9.33 -12.97
C ALA A 328 17.21 -10.03 -11.71
N ALA A 329 18.53 -10.03 -11.49
CA ALA A 329 19.13 -10.57 -10.29
C ALA A 329 18.73 -9.79 -9.03
N LEU A 330 18.63 -8.46 -9.12
CA LEU A 330 18.14 -7.63 -8.03
C LEU A 330 16.74 -8.09 -7.59
N VAL A 331 15.78 -8.15 -8.51
CA VAL A 331 14.40 -8.54 -8.18
C VAL A 331 14.32 -10.01 -7.75
N PHE A 332 14.96 -10.94 -8.47
CA PHE A 332 14.73 -12.38 -8.27
C PHE A 332 15.79 -13.09 -7.41
N GLY A 333 16.91 -12.46 -7.13
CA GLY A 333 18.06 -13.09 -6.46
C GLY A 333 18.58 -12.38 -5.22
N CYS A 334 18.19 -11.14 -4.97
CA CYS A 334 18.68 -10.36 -3.82
C CYS A 334 17.63 -10.25 -2.71
N SER A 335 18.05 -9.89 -1.53
CA SER A 335 17.26 -9.37 -0.42
C SER A 335 17.56 -7.89 -0.23
N ALA A 336 16.82 -7.22 0.64
CA ALA A 336 16.98 -5.78 0.88
C ALA A 336 18.37 -5.34 1.41
N ASP A 337 19.18 -6.27 1.89
CA ASP A 337 20.56 -6.01 2.33
C ASP A 337 21.53 -5.61 1.19
N VAL A 338 21.05 -5.62 -0.05
CA VAL A 338 21.78 -5.12 -1.23
C VAL A 338 21.79 -3.58 -1.29
N PHE A 339 20.91 -2.90 -0.57
CA PHE A 339 20.82 -1.45 -0.56
C PHE A 339 21.80 -0.80 0.43
N VAL A 340 22.37 0.37 0.07
CA VAL A 340 23.39 1.10 0.84
C VAL A 340 23.11 2.60 0.89
#